data_99dc503c59cf7aec96f124e1d5303695
#
_entry.id   99dc503c59cf7aec96f124e1d5303695
#
_cell.length_a   1.000
_cell.length_b   1.000
_cell.length_c   1.000
_cell.angle_alpha   90.00
_cell.angle_beta   90.00
_cell.angle_gamma   90.00
#
_symmetry.space_group_name_H-M   'P 1'
#
loop_
_entity.id
_entity.type
_entity.pdbx_description
1 polymer ?
#
loop_
_entity_poly.entity_id
_entity_poly.type
_entity_poly.pdbx_seq_one_letter_code
_entity_poly.pdbx_strand_id
1 'polypeptide(L)'
;MKKLIAGNWKMNGSLAANEALMTALANGLDVQPACDIAVCVPAPYLAQVLALRSADLRLACVALGAQDVSTHTAGAYTGEVSAPMLRDLGCRYAIVGHSERRQYHAESDDVVADKAKVALAAGITPIVCVGETLAEREAGHTEEVVRRQLAAVIHVNGHCISEIVVAYEPVWAIGTGKTASPQEAQAVHAVLRAQLKAASDQSARVKILYGGSMNAANAASLLSQPDIDGGLIGGAALKAPDFLTIIAAAQ
;
A
#
# COMPACT_ATOMS: atom_id res chain seq x y z
N MET A 1 1.26 -14.41 -10.53
CA MET A 1 0.28 -13.42 -9.98
C MET A 1 0.63 -12.05 -10.56
N LYS A 2 -0.36 -11.22 -11.00
CA LYS A 2 -0.08 -9.84 -11.43
C LYS A 2 0.51 -9.04 -10.26
N LYS A 3 1.56 -8.25 -10.50
CA LYS A 3 2.11 -7.32 -9.50
C LYS A 3 1.10 -6.21 -9.19
N LEU A 4 1.26 -5.53 -8.05
CA LEU A 4 0.46 -4.36 -7.68
C LEU A 4 1.37 -3.14 -7.52
N ILE A 5 1.09 -2.07 -8.24
CA ILE A 5 1.72 -0.76 -8.07
C ILE A 5 0.70 0.18 -7.45
N ALA A 6 0.87 0.50 -6.16
CA ALA A 6 -0.02 1.36 -5.39
C ALA A 6 0.67 2.69 -5.09
N GLY A 7 0.11 3.79 -5.59
CA GLY A 7 0.60 5.14 -5.32
C GLY A 7 -0.01 5.68 -4.03
N ASN A 8 0.79 5.88 -3.00
CA ASN A 8 0.40 6.60 -1.79
C ASN A 8 0.73 8.10 -1.95
N TRP A 9 -0.28 8.91 -2.17
CA TRP A 9 -0.09 10.36 -2.35
C TRP A 9 0.29 11.08 -1.06
N LYS A 10 0.17 10.40 0.08
CA LYS A 10 0.36 10.99 1.41
C LYS A 10 -0.50 12.25 1.57
N MET A 11 -0.06 13.25 2.33
CA MET A 11 -0.79 14.50 2.54
C MET A 11 -0.44 15.52 1.44
N ASN A 12 -0.73 15.18 0.18
CA ASN A 12 -0.49 16.04 -0.98
C ASN A 12 -1.71 16.12 -1.88
N GLY A 13 -1.76 17.18 -2.69
CA GLY A 13 -2.77 17.38 -3.72
C GLY A 13 -3.49 18.72 -3.61
N SER A 14 -4.19 19.02 -4.66
CA SER A 14 -5.23 20.05 -4.78
C SER A 14 -6.16 19.61 -5.90
N LEU A 15 -7.35 20.20 -6.01
CA LEU A 15 -8.29 19.82 -7.09
C LEU A 15 -7.62 19.90 -8.47
N ALA A 16 -6.90 20.98 -8.75
CA ALA A 16 -6.21 21.19 -10.03
C ALA A 16 -5.01 20.24 -10.22
N ALA A 17 -4.20 20.01 -9.18
CA ALA A 17 -3.05 19.12 -9.26
C ALA A 17 -3.49 17.65 -9.44
N ASN A 18 -4.55 17.24 -8.77
CA ASN A 18 -5.11 15.89 -8.90
C ASN A 18 -5.65 15.64 -10.32
N GLU A 19 -6.40 16.61 -10.88
CA GLU A 19 -6.91 16.54 -12.25
C GLU A 19 -5.76 16.44 -13.26
N ALA A 20 -4.74 17.29 -13.12
CA ALA A 20 -3.57 17.26 -14.00
C ALA A 20 -2.83 15.91 -13.92
N LEU A 21 -2.63 15.38 -12.71
CA LEU A 21 -1.97 14.08 -12.51
C LEU A 21 -2.78 12.94 -13.12
N MET A 22 -4.09 12.86 -12.84
CA MET A 22 -4.96 11.80 -13.38
C MET A 22 -5.06 11.87 -14.91
N THR A 23 -5.15 13.07 -15.49
CA THR A 23 -5.11 13.27 -16.96
C THR A 23 -3.78 12.80 -17.55
N ALA A 24 -2.64 13.13 -16.92
CA ALA A 24 -1.34 12.69 -17.40
C ALA A 24 -1.19 11.15 -17.31
N LEU A 25 -1.72 10.51 -16.26
CA LEU A 25 -1.77 9.05 -16.13
C LEU A 25 -2.65 8.44 -17.23
N ALA A 26 -3.84 8.99 -17.50
CA ALA A 26 -4.73 8.53 -18.56
C ALA A 26 -4.05 8.55 -19.95
N ASN A 27 -3.22 9.56 -20.20
CA ASN A 27 -2.50 9.70 -21.46
C ASN A 27 -1.30 8.73 -21.61
N GLY A 28 -0.78 8.20 -20.52
CA GLY A 28 0.41 7.35 -20.54
C GLY A 28 0.17 5.88 -20.16
N LEU A 29 -1.03 5.53 -19.67
CA LEU A 29 -1.35 4.15 -19.32
C LEU A 29 -1.75 3.34 -20.54
N ASP A 30 -1.29 2.09 -20.59
CA ASP A 30 -1.82 1.10 -21.52
C ASP A 30 -3.28 0.75 -21.15
N VAL A 31 -4.08 0.43 -22.16
CA VAL A 31 -5.49 0.04 -21.97
C VAL A 31 -5.60 -1.24 -21.13
N GLN A 32 -4.62 -2.13 -21.21
CA GLN A 32 -4.54 -3.38 -20.45
C GLN A 32 -3.15 -3.53 -19.82
N PRO A 33 -2.88 -2.86 -18.70
CA PRO A 33 -1.59 -2.97 -18.05
C PRO A 33 -1.35 -4.40 -17.54
N ALA A 34 -0.10 -4.86 -17.59
CA ALA A 34 0.28 -6.19 -17.13
C ALA A 34 0.25 -6.32 -15.59
N CYS A 35 0.22 -5.21 -14.87
CA CYS A 35 0.09 -5.15 -13.41
C CYS A 35 -1.24 -4.52 -12.97
N ASP A 36 -1.60 -4.74 -11.71
CA ASP A 36 -2.68 -4.00 -11.05
C ASP A 36 -2.16 -2.62 -10.62
N ILE A 37 -2.99 -1.60 -10.76
CA ILE A 37 -2.62 -0.21 -10.43
C ILE A 37 -3.64 0.33 -9.42
N ALA A 38 -3.15 1.02 -8.38
CA ALA A 38 -4.00 1.73 -7.43
C ALA A 38 -3.42 3.11 -7.11
N VAL A 39 -4.30 4.06 -6.78
CA VAL A 39 -3.93 5.35 -6.19
C VAL A 39 -4.65 5.51 -4.86
N CYS A 40 -3.87 5.67 -3.78
CA CYS A 40 -4.37 5.90 -2.44
C CYS A 40 -4.25 7.39 -2.14
N VAL A 41 -5.39 8.07 -2.14
CA VAL A 41 -5.48 9.53 -2.10
C VAL A 41 -5.98 10.03 -0.75
N PRO A 42 -5.66 11.28 -0.35
CA PRO A 42 -6.25 11.88 0.85
C PRO A 42 -7.79 11.86 0.82
N ALA A 43 -8.42 11.62 1.98
CA ALA A 43 -9.87 11.48 2.07
C ALA A 43 -10.67 12.64 1.41
N PRO A 44 -10.26 13.93 1.50
CA PRO A 44 -10.95 15.03 0.84
C PRO A 44 -11.01 14.93 -0.69
N TYR A 45 -10.14 14.14 -1.30
CA TYR A 45 -10.03 14.03 -2.76
C TYR A 45 -10.59 12.71 -3.33
N LEU A 46 -11.08 11.81 -2.48
CA LEU A 46 -11.62 10.51 -2.94
C LEU A 46 -12.77 10.68 -3.94
N ALA A 47 -13.74 11.55 -3.63
CA ALA A 47 -14.88 11.82 -4.53
C ALA A 47 -14.43 12.43 -5.86
N GLN A 48 -13.45 13.36 -5.84
CA GLN A 48 -12.90 13.94 -7.07
C GLN A 48 -12.23 12.89 -7.94
N VAL A 49 -11.34 12.08 -7.34
CA VAL A 49 -10.58 11.06 -8.11
C VAL A 49 -11.51 9.97 -8.64
N LEU A 50 -12.56 9.60 -7.88
CA LEU A 50 -13.63 8.72 -8.38
C LEU A 50 -14.32 9.32 -9.61
N ALA A 51 -14.68 10.60 -9.59
CA ALA A 51 -15.33 11.28 -10.72
C ALA A 51 -14.41 11.34 -11.94
N LEU A 52 -13.14 11.72 -11.78
CA LEU A 52 -12.14 11.75 -12.86
C LEU A 52 -11.94 10.37 -13.49
N ARG A 53 -11.82 9.33 -12.67
CA ARG A 53 -11.69 7.94 -13.12
C ARG A 53 -12.94 7.48 -13.89
N SER A 54 -14.13 7.85 -13.44
CA SER A 54 -15.39 7.45 -14.08
C SER A 54 -15.63 8.19 -15.39
N ALA A 55 -15.09 9.39 -15.55
CA ALA A 55 -15.22 10.19 -16.76
C ALA A 55 -14.25 9.76 -17.88
N ASP A 56 -13.17 9.04 -17.57
CA ASP A 56 -12.16 8.62 -18.54
C ASP A 56 -11.92 7.11 -18.48
N LEU A 57 -12.38 6.39 -19.51
CA LEU A 57 -12.25 4.93 -19.61
C LEU A 57 -10.81 4.43 -19.59
N ARG A 58 -9.82 5.27 -19.94
CA ARG A 58 -8.39 4.93 -19.87
C ARG A 58 -7.93 4.74 -18.41
N LEU A 59 -8.64 5.34 -17.46
CA LEU A 59 -8.41 5.19 -16.03
C LEU A 59 -9.20 4.03 -15.39
N ALA A 60 -9.98 3.27 -16.14
CA ALA A 60 -10.78 2.16 -15.63
C ALA A 60 -9.91 1.08 -14.93
N CYS A 61 -8.66 0.92 -15.38
CA CYS A 61 -7.69 0.00 -14.80
C CYS A 61 -7.06 0.48 -13.46
N VAL A 62 -7.25 1.77 -13.10
CA VAL A 62 -6.71 2.34 -11.87
C VAL A 62 -7.72 2.17 -10.74
N ALA A 63 -7.40 1.37 -9.73
CA ALA A 63 -8.22 1.22 -8.53
C ALA A 63 -8.05 2.42 -7.59
N LEU A 64 -9.13 2.82 -6.91
CA LEU A 64 -9.11 3.83 -5.87
C LEU A 64 -8.79 3.19 -4.52
N GLY A 65 -7.95 3.85 -3.72
CA GLY A 65 -7.62 3.46 -2.36
C GLY A 65 -7.66 4.63 -1.39
N ALA A 66 -7.88 4.31 -0.12
CA ALA A 66 -7.76 5.24 0.99
C ALA A 66 -6.39 5.12 1.67
N GLN A 67 -6.01 6.15 2.43
CA GLN A 67 -4.73 6.19 3.16
C GLN A 67 -4.85 5.73 4.61
N ASP A 68 -6.08 5.53 5.09
CA ASP A 68 -6.42 5.00 6.41
C ASP A 68 -7.90 4.57 6.43
N VAL A 69 -8.29 3.89 7.51
CA VAL A 69 -9.67 3.56 7.83
C VAL A 69 -9.86 3.55 9.35
N SER A 70 -11.02 4.00 9.83
CA SER A 70 -11.39 3.92 11.24
C SER A 70 -11.61 2.46 11.66
N THR A 71 -11.31 2.13 12.92
CA THR A 71 -11.72 0.87 13.56
C THR A 71 -13.23 0.80 13.82
N HIS A 72 -13.92 1.94 13.68
CA HIS A 72 -15.36 2.08 13.93
C HIS A 72 -16.14 2.21 12.63
N THR A 73 -17.31 1.59 12.58
CA THR A 73 -18.16 1.62 11.38
C THR A 73 -19.04 2.87 11.30
N ALA A 74 -19.38 3.45 12.44
CA ALA A 74 -20.18 4.70 12.57
C ALA A 74 -20.14 5.18 14.02
N GLY A 75 -20.62 6.41 14.29
CA GLY A 75 -20.83 6.92 15.63
C GLY A 75 -20.13 8.25 15.93
N ALA A 76 -19.90 8.53 17.21
CA ALA A 76 -19.34 9.78 17.71
C ALA A 76 -17.80 9.81 17.61
N TYR A 77 -17.29 9.73 16.39
CA TYR A 77 -15.86 9.69 16.06
C TYR A 77 -15.53 10.81 15.06
N THR A 78 -15.67 12.05 15.53
CA THR A 78 -15.50 13.24 14.68
C THR A 78 -14.14 13.25 13.99
N GLY A 79 -14.14 13.35 12.66
CA GLY A 79 -12.92 13.36 11.83
C GLY A 79 -12.49 12.00 11.30
N GLU A 80 -13.06 10.89 11.80
CA GLU A 80 -12.78 9.55 11.31
C GLU A 80 -13.49 9.24 9.98
N VAL A 81 -12.88 8.39 9.17
CA VAL A 81 -13.45 7.89 7.92
C VAL A 81 -13.66 6.38 8.05
N SER A 82 -14.92 5.95 8.03
CA SER A 82 -15.27 4.53 8.23
C SER A 82 -15.16 3.71 6.94
N ALA A 83 -15.03 2.39 7.08
CA ALA A 83 -14.98 1.49 5.94
C ALA A 83 -16.25 1.53 5.06
N PRO A 84 -17.49 1.65 5.60
CA PRO A 84 -18.67 1.88 4.77
C PRO A 84 -18.58 3.14 3.91
N MET A 85 -18.10 4.29 4.45
CA MET A 85 -17.88 5.51 3.66
C MET A 85 -16.89 5.31 2.52
N LEU A 86 -15.79 4.60 2.78
CA LEU A 86 -14.79 4.29 1.76
C LEU A 86 -15.35 3.38 0.67
N ARG A 87 -16.18 2.40 1.03
CA ARG A 87 -16.84 1.52 0.08
C ARG A 87 -17.83 2.28 -0.81
N ASP A 88 -18.61 3.19 -0.25
CA ASP A 88 -19.55 4.04 -1.00
C ASP A 88 -18.82 4.90 -2.04
N LEU A 89 -17.58 5.30 -1.75
CA LEU A 89 -16.68 6.00 -2.67
C LEU A 89 -15.93 5.05 -3.62
N GLY A 90 -16.24 3.75 -3.63
CA GLY A 90 -15.64 2.78 -4.55
C GLY A 90 -14.18 2.45 -4.25
N CYS A 91 -13.70 2.70 -3.02
CA CYS A 91 -12.36 2.29 -2.61
C CYS A 91 -12.22 0.78 -2.63
N ARG A 92 -11.24 0.28 -3.36
CA ARG A 92 -10.85 -1.13 -3.39
C ARG A 92 -9.80 -1.46 -2.35
N TYR A 93 -8.95 -0.49 -2.01
CA TYR A 93 -7.84 -0.64 -1.06
C TYR A 93 -7.93 0.38 0.07
N ALA A 94 -7.35 0.03 1.23
CA ALA A 94 -7.08 0.97 2.30
C ALA A 94 -5.69 0.68 2.90
N ILE A 95 -4.81 1.67 2.96
CA ILE A 95 -3.54 1.56 3.67
C ILE A 95 -3.84 1.55 5.16
N VAL A 96 -3.25 0.62 5.91
CA VAL A 96 -3.38 0.54 7.37
C VAL A 96 -2.01 0.35 8.01
N GLY A 97 -1.78 1.02 9.13
CA GLY A 97 -0.52 0.92 9.87
C GLY A 97 0.70 1.49 9.16
N HIS A 98 0.51 2.42 8.21
CA HIS A 98 1.63 3.12 7.58
C HIS A 98 2.59 3.68 8.64
N SER A 99 3.90 3.64 8.40
CA SER A 99 4.92 4.06 9.35
C SER A 99 4.67 5.45 9.94
N GLU A 100 4.21 6.40 9.12
CA GLU A 100 3.84 7.75 9.58
C GLU A 100 2.69 7.71 10.60
N ARG A 101 1.71 6.82 10.45
CA ARG A 101 0.61 6.69 11.40
C ARG A 101 1.03 6.01 12.70
N ARG A 102 1.88 5.00 12.61
CA ARG A 102 2.51 4.41 13.81
C ARG A 102 3.31 5.44 14.59
N GLN A 103 4.05 6.30 13.88
CA GLN A 103 4.90 7.33 14.49
C GLN A 103 4.11 8.52 15.03
N TYR A 104 3.17 9.09 14.25
CA TYR A 104 2.52 10.36 14.60
C TYR A 104 1.18 10.20 15.29
N HIS A 105 0.53 9.04 15.14
CA HIS A 105 -0.78 8.73 15.73
C HIS A 105 -0.72 7.56 16.73
N ALA A 106 0.49 7.06 17.02
CA ALA A 106 0.73 5.97 17.99
C ALA A 106 -0.12 4.69 17.68
N GLU A 107 -0.33 4.39 16.40
CA GLU A 107 -1.06 3.17 16.01
C GLU A 107 -0.27 1.93 16.39
N SER A 108 -0.82 1.14 17.34
CA SER A 108 -0.25 -0.12 17.78
C SER A 108 -0.50 -1.24 16.76
N ASP A 109 0.17 -2.39 16.95
CA ASP A 109 -0.05 -3.57 16.11
C ASP A 109 -1.51 -4.07 16.19
N ASP A 110 -2.14 -3.98 17.37
CA ASP A 110 -3.54 -4.35 17.58
C ASP A 110 -4.50 -3.41 16.83
N VAL A 111 -4.26 -2.10 16.90
CA VAL A 111 -5.05 -1.11 16.15
C VAL A 111 -4.97 -1.39 14.65
N VAL A 112 -3.79 -1.71 14.13
CA VAL A 112 -3.61 -2.04 12.70
C VAL A 112 -4.34 -3.33 12.33
N ALA A 113 -4.31 -4.34 13.20
CA ALA A 113 -5.03 -5.60 13.00
C ALA A 113 -6.56 -5.38 12.97
N ASP A 114 -7.10 -4.53 13.86
CA ASP A 114 -8.51 -4.17 13.89
C ASP A 114 -8.92 -3.35 12.66
N LYS A 115 -8.08 -2.40 12.21
CA LYS A 115 -8.30 -1.67 10.95
C LYS A 115 -8.36 -2.60 9.75
N ALA A 116 -7.45 -3.58 9.68
CA ALA A 116 -7.47 -4.59 8.62
C ALA A 116 -8.77 -5.41 8.65
N LYS A 117 -9.24 -5.82 9.85
CA LYS A 117 -10.49 -6.54 10.05
C LYS A 117 -11.71 -5.75 9.55
N VAL A 118 -11.80 -4.48 9.91
CA VAL A 118 -12.94 -3.62 9.51
C VAL A 118 -12.94 -3.39 8.00
N ALA A 119 -11.77 -3.19 7.38
CA ALA A 119 -11.63 -3.06 5.94
C ALA A 119 -12.09 -4.33 5.21
N LEU A 120 -11.62 -5.52 5.64
CA LEU A 120 -12.01 -6.82 5.09
C LEU A 120 -13.51 -7.06 5.21
N ALA A 121 -14.11 -6.76 6.36
CA ALA A 121 -15.54 -6.90 6.59
C ALA A 121 -16.39 -6.02 5.65
N ALA A 122 -15.83 -4.90 5.18
CA ALA A 122 -16.47 -4.01 4.21
C ALA A 122 -16.16 -4.38 2.74
N GLY A 123 -15.39 -5.44 2.48
CA GLY A 123 -14.96 -5.84 1.13
C GLY A 123 -13.85 -4.96 0.56
N ILE A 124 -13.11 -4.27 1.41
CA ILE A 124 -11.95 -3.44 1.05
C ILE A 124 -10.68 -4.22 1.39
N THR A 125 -9.76 -4.36 0.45
CA THR A 125 -8.47 -5.03 0.65
C THR A 125 -7.53 -4.11 1.43
N PRO A 126 -7.14 -4.44 2.68
CA PRO A 126 -6.16 -3.65 3.41
C PRO A 126 -4.75 -3.86 2.85
N ILE A 127 -4.01 -2.76 2.69
CA ILE A 127 -2.56 -2.78 2.48
C ILE A 127 -1.93 -2.57 3.86
N VAL A 128 -1.52 -3.67 4.47
CA VAL A 128 -0.96 -3.69 5.83
C VAL A 128 0.51 -3.33 5.78
N CYS A 129 0.88 -2.20 6.36
CA CYS A 129 2.26 -1.75 6.43
C CYS A 129 2.98 -2.33 7.65
N VAL A 130 4.15 -2.91 7.40
CA VAL A 130 5.07 -3.43 8.40
C VAL A 130 6.48 -2.96 8.11
N GLY A 131 7.28 -2.71 9.14
CA GLY A 131 8.68 -2.30 8.93
C GLY A 131 9.35 -1.82 10.21
N GLU A 132 10.66 -1.90 10.20
CA GLU A 132 11.53 -1.54 11.31
C GLU A 132 12.06 -0.11 11.20
N THR A 133 12.29 0.50 12.34
CA THR A 133 13.03 1.76 12.49
C THR A 133 14.53 1.57 12.27
N LEU A 134 15.28 2.66 12.10
CA LEU A 134 16.74 2.60 11.98
C LEU A 134 17.38 1.97 13.23
N ALA A 135 16.91 2.33 14.41
CA ALA A 135 17.43 1.79 15.67
C ALA A 135 17.21 0.26 15.79
N GLU A 136 16.04 -0.22 15.42
CA GLU A 136 15.74 -1.66 15.41
C GLU A 136 16.60 -2.40 14.38
N ARG A 137 16.84 -1.81 13.21
CA ARG A 137 17.73 -2.38 12.19
C ARG A 137 19.17 -2.47 12.67
N GLU A 138 19.70 -1.38 13.23
CA GLU A 138 21.08 -1.34 13.74
C GLU A 138 21.28 -2.32 14.92
N ALA A 139 20.22 -2.58 15.69
CA ALA A 139 20.21 -3.59 16.75
C ALA A 139 20.04 -5.04 16.22
N GLY A 140 19.82 -5.23 14.90
CA GLY A 140 19.61 -6.56 14.31
C GLY A 140 18.21 -7.13 14.51
N HIS A 141 17.22 -6.32 14.90
CA HIS A 141 15.84 -6.76 15.22
C HIS A 141 14.86 -6.69 14.04
N THR A 142 15.32 -6.44 12.81
CA THR A 142 14.45 -6.31 11.61
C THR A 142 13.44 -7.46 11.51
N GLU A 143 13.92 -8.70 11.54
CA GLU A 143 13.06 -9.88 11.39
C GLU A 143 12.04 -10.00 12.53
N GLU A 144 12.46 -9.78 13.77
CA GLU A 144 11.59 -9.81 14.96
C GLU A 144 10.44 -8.80 14.83
N VAL A 145 10.77 -7.56 14.44
CA VAL A 145 9.79 -6.47 14.31
C VAL A 145 8.76 -6.77 13.23
N VAL A 146 9.20 -7.11 12.01
CA VAL A 146 8.25 -7.36 10.91
C VAL A 146 7.38 -8.59 11.16
N ARG A 147 7.94 -9.63 11.79
CA ARG A 147 7.18 -10.82 12.20
C ARG A 147 6.14 -10.50 13.26
N ARG A 148 6.49 -9.73 14.30
CA ARG A 148 5.56 -9.31 15.34
C ARG A 148 4.40 -8.51 14.78
N GLN A 149 4.70 -7.51 13.96
CA GLN A 149 3.68 -6.65 13.34
C GLN A 149 2.71 -7.44 12.46
N LEU A 150 3.23 -8.35 11.62
CA LEU A 150 2.38 -9.19 10.77
C LEU A 150 1.63 -10.26 11.59
N ALA A 151 2.22 -10.78 12.67
CA ALA A 151 1.57 -11.78 13.52
C ALA A 151 0.29 -11.25 14.17
N ALA A 152 0.24 -9.99 14.60
CA ALA A 152 -0.98 -9.37 15.14
C ALA A 152 -2.13 -9.40 14.11
N VAL A 153 -1.83 -9.07 12.85
CA VAL A 153 -2.82 -9.10 11.77
C VAL A 153 -3.26 -10.53 11.46
N ILE A 154 -2.34 -11.49 11.41
CA ILE A 154 -2.64 -12.91 11.20
C ILE A 154 -3.53 -13.45 12.33
N HIS A 155 -3.23 -13.10 13.58
CA HIS A 155 -3.99 -13.57 14.74
C HIS A 155 -5.46 -13.14 14.66
N VAL A 156 -5.72 -11.87 14.31
CA VAL A 156 -7.09 -11.33 14.24
C VAL A 156 -7.83 -11.75 12.96
N ASN A 157 -7.11 -11.87 11.84
CA ASN A 157 -7.71 -12.02 10.51
C ASN A 157 -7.37 -13.36 9.81
N GLY A 158 -6.88 -14.37 10.54
CA GLY A 158 -6.32 -15.60 9.98
C GLY A 158 -7.19 -16.28 8.92
N HIS A 159 -8.52 -16.30 9.09
CA HIS A 159 -9.47 -16.88 8.13
C HIS A 159 -9.58 -16.09 6.81
N CYS A 160 -9.23 -14.79 6.80
CA CYS A 160 -9.24 -13.91 5.63
C CYS A 160 -7.84 -13.43 5.23
N ILE A 161 -6.77 -14.01 5.78
CA ILE A 161 -5.40 -13.54 5.55
C ILE A 161 -4.98 -13.57 4.07
N SER A 162 -5.60 -14.39 3.25
CA SER A 162 -5.36 -14.43 1.80
C SER A 162 -5.91 -13.22 1.04
N GLU A 163 -6.72 -12.37 1.69
CA GLU A 163 -7.40 -11.23 1.09
C GLU A 163 -6.70 -9.89 1.38
N ILE A 164 -5.57 -9.92 2.12
CA ILE A 164 -4.77 -8.73 2.39
C ILE A 164 -3.66 -8.55 1.35
N VAL A 165 -3.09 -7.36 1.37
CA VAL A 165 -1.78 -7.03 0.80
C VAL A 165 -0.87 -6.62 1.95
N VAL A 166 0.40 -7.03 1.93
CA VAL A 166 1.42 -6.58 2.88
C VAL A 166 2.33 -5.58 2.20
N ALA A 167 2.72 -4.51 2.88
CA ALA A 167 3.75 -3.58 2.39
C ALA A 167 4.90 -3.53 3.40
N TYR A 168 6.10 -3.90 2.96
CA TYR A 168 7.31 -3.75 3.77
C TYR A 168 7.88 -2.35 3.62
N GLU A 169 7.90 -1.62 4.71
CA GLU A 169 8.40 -0.26 4.82
C GLU A 169 9.70 -0.22 5.65
N PRO A 170 10.90 -0.27 5.03
CA PRO A 170 12.13 0.06 5.77
C PRO A 170 12.05 1.54 6.18
N VAL A 171 11.59 1.82 7.42
CA VAL A 171 11.27 3.20 7.87
C VAL A 171 12.48 4.13 7.74
N TRP A 172 13.69 3.59 7.95
CA TRP A 172 14.96 4.29 7.78
C TRP A 172 15.26 4.74 6.33
N ALA A 173 14.58 4.15 5.34
CA ALA A 173 14.74 4.49 3.92
C ALA A 173 13.62 5.42 3.39
N ILE A 174 12.57 5.71 4.20
CA ILE A 174 11.44 6.52 3.75
C ILE A 174 11.79 8.00 3.87
N GLY A 175 11.78 8.73 2.75
CA GLY A 175 12.00 10.19 2.73
C GLY A 175 13.42 10.64 3.05
N THR A 176 14.37 9.73 3.25
CA THR A 176 15.76 10.03 3.61
C THR A 176 16.72 10.08 2.43
N GLY A 177 16.26 9.69 1.24
CA GLY A 177 17.13 9.49 0.06
C GLY A 177 17.92 8.19 0.10
N LYS A 178 17.87 7.42 1.20
CA LYS A 178 18.43 6.07 1.28
C LYS A 178 17.44 5.08 0.67
N THR A 179 17.96 3.99 0.11
CA THR A 179 17.15 2.88 -0.40
C THR A 179 17.75 1.57 0.10
N ALA A 180 16.91 0.60 0.44
CA ALA A 180 17.41 -0.76 0.62
C ALA A 180 17.88 -1.30 -0.74
N SER A 181 18.96 -2.06 -0.75
CA SER A 181 19.35 -2.81 -1.94
C SER A 181 18.25 -3.84 -2.28
N PRO A 182 18.13 -4.28 -3.55
CA PRO A 182 17.19 -5.34 -3.90
C PRO A 182 17.35 -6.61 -3.06
N GLN A 183 18.57 -6.96 -2.70
CA GLN A 183 18.88 -8.14 -1.88
C GLN A 183 18.44 -7.97 -0.43
N GLU A 184 18.64 -6.79 0.16
CA GLU A 184 18.15 -6.49 1.51
C GLU A 184 16.62 -6.50 1.56
N ALA A 185 15.96 -5.88 0.58
CA ALA A 185 14.51 -5.91 0.47
C ALA A 185 13.99 -7.35 0.30
N GLN A 186 14.60 -8.12 -0.59
CA GLN A 186 14.26 -9.53 -0.82
C GLN A 186 14.38 -10.38 0.44
N ALA A 187 15.44 -10.19 1.22
CA ALA A 187 15.64 -10.96 2.46
C ALA A 187 14.46 -10.79 3.42
N VAL A 188 13.97 -9.56 3.64
CA VAL A 188 12.81 -9.29 4.50
C VAL A 188 11.51 -9.79 3.86
N HIS A 189 11.33 -9.62 2.55
CA HIS A 189 10.16 -10.16 1.83
C HIS A 189 10.08 -11.69 1.95
N ALA A 190 11.21 -12.40 1.89
CA ALA A 190 11.24 -13.85 2.08
C ALA A 190 10.80 -14.27 3.49
N VAL A 191 11.18 -13.50 4.53
CA VAL A 191 10.73 -13.72 5.91
C VAL A 191 9.20 -13.57 6.03
N LEU A 192 8.65 -12.49 5.47
CA LEU A 192 7.20 -12.25 5.46
C LEU A 192 6.46 -13.33 4.66
N ARG A 193 7.00 -13.73 3.50
CA ARG A 193 6.45 -14.81 2.69
C ARG A 193 6.42 -16.14 3.43
N ALA A 194 7.49 -16.48 4.15
CA ALA A 194 7.53 -17.70 4.96
C ALA A 194 6.49 -17.68 6.10
N GLN A 195 6.32 -16.54 6.76
CA GLN A 195 5.31 -16.38 7.81
C GLN A 195 3.88 -16.53 7.26
N LEU A 196 3.58 -15.92 6.12
CA LEU A 196 2.28 -16.06 5.46
C LEU A 196 2.00 -17.51 5.03
N LYS A 197 3.03 -18.22 4.50
CA LYS A 197 2.92 -19.64 4.15
C LYS A 197 2.61 -20.53 5.35
N ALA A 198 3.15 -20.21 6.51
CA ALA A 198 2.85 -20.92 7.74
C ALA A 198 1.43 -20.65 8.27
N ALA A 199 0.86 -19.49 7.92
CA ALA A 199 -0.47 -19.07 8.38
C ALA A 199 -1.62 -19.53 7.46
N SER A 200 -1.38 -19.75 6.17
CA SER A 200 -2.45 -20.10 5.21
C SER A 200 -1.93 -20.82 3.98
N ASP A 201 -2.64 -21.87 3.57
CA ASP A 201 -2.38 -22.57 2.30
C ASP A 201 -2.67 -21.69 1.07
N GLN A 202 -3.45 -20.61 1.24
CA GLN A 202 -3.75 -19.63 0.19
C GLN A 202 -2.78 -18.43 0.18
N SER A 203 -1.70 -18.50 0.93
CA SER A 203 -0.70 -17.42 1.05
C SER A 203 -0.09 -16.97 -0.28
N ALA A 204 -0.13 -17.82 -1.31
CA ALA A 204 0.28 -17.46 -2.67
C ALA A 204 -0.56 -16.32 -3.29
N ARG A 205 -1.74 -16.01 -2.72
CA ARG A 205 -2.59 -14.88 -3.14
C ARG A 205 -2.17 -13.55 -2.51
N VAL A 206 -1.46 -13.60 -1.39
CA VAL A 206 -1.04 -12.38 -0.66
C VAL A 206 0.14 -11.74 -1.39
N LYS A 207 -0.07 -10.52 -1.89
CA LYS A 207 0.99 -9.72 -2.48
C LYS A 207 1.81 -9.06 -1.38
N ILE A 208 3.14 -9.08 -1.53
CA ILE A 208 4.06 -8.36 -0.65
C ILE A 208 4.71 -7.23 -1.46
N LEU A 209 4.40 -5.99 -1.11
CA LEU A 209 4.88 -4.79 -1.79
C LEU A 209 6.14 -4.26 -1.09
N TYR A 210 7.07 -3.72 -1.86
CA TYR A 210 8.14 -2.92 -1.31
C TYR A 210 7.66 -1.47 -1.11
N GLY A 211 7.67 -1.00 0.13
CA GLY A 211 7.20 0.33 0.55
C GLY A 211 8.31 1.33 0.88
N GLY A 212 9.56 0.97 0.62
CA GLY A 212 10.67 1.92 0.71
C GLY A 212 10.74 2.87 -0.48
N SER A 213 11.88 3.56 -0.61
CA SER A 213 12.08 4.53 -1.68
C SER A 213 12.26 3.85 -3.05
N MET A 214 11.14 3.52 -3.70
CA MET A 214 11.12 3.05 -5.09
C MET A 214 10.94 4.22 -6.05
N ASN A 215 11.71 4.23 -7.13
CA ASN A 215 11.69 5.25 -8.19
C ASN A 215 11.92 4.63 -9.57
N ALA A 216 11.87 5.42 -10.63
CA ALA A 216 12.04 4.95 -11.99
C ALA A 216 13.38 4.23 -12.24
N ALA A 217 14.45 4.61 -11.55
CA ALA A 217 15.78 4.04 -11.75
C ALA A 217 15.98 2.68 -11.09
N ASN A 218 15.31 2.41 -9.93
CA ASN A 218 15.51 1.17 -9.17
C ASN A 218 14.33 0.20 -9.24
N ALA A 219 13.21 0.59 -9.84
CA ALA A 219 11.99 -0.22 -9.89
C ALA A 219 12.24 -1.60 -10.53
N ALA A 220 12.90 -1.66 -11.69
CA ALA A 220 13.13 -2.91 -12.39
C ALA A 220 13.94 -3.91 -11.55
N SER A 221 15.01 -3.47 -10.88
CA SER A 221 15.85 -4.33 -10.04
C SER A 221 15.15 -4.81 -8.76
N LEU A 222 14.30 -4.00 -8.17
CA LEU A 222 13.47 -4.38 -7.02
C LEU A 222 12.37 -5.36 -7.45
N LEU A 223 11.63 -5.04 -8.51
CA LEU A 223 10.50 -5.84 -8.99
C LEU A 223 10.92 -7.16 -9.63
N SER A 224 12.20 -7.35 -9.98
CA SER A 224 12.73 -8.65 -10.43
C SER A 224 12.97 -9.65 -9.29
N GLN A 225 12.89 -9.23 -8.03
CA GLN A 225 13.09 -10.12 -6.89
C GLN A 225 11.90 -11.08 -6.71
N PRO A 226 12.15 -12.36 -6.32
CA PRO A 226 11.14 -13.40 -6.33
C PRO A 226 9.96 -13.19 -5.37
N ASP A 227 10.16 -12.50 -4.24
CA ASP A 227 9.10 -12.26 -3.26
C ASP A 227 8.57 -10.82 -3.25
N ILE A 228 9.01 -9.97 -4.20
CA ILE A 228 8.51 -8.60 -4.35
C ILE A 228 7.41 -8.58 -5.42
N ASP A 229 6.15 -8.53 -4.97
CA ASP A 229 4.97 -8.58 -5.82
C ASP A 229 4.47 -7.19 -6.25
N GLY A 230 5.27 -6.15 -6.05
CA GLY A 230 4.92 -4.79 -6.45
C GLY A 230 5.53 -3.73 -5.53
N GLY A 231 4.93 -2.53 -5.56
CA GLY A 231 5.42 -1.40 -4.77
C GLY A 231 4.30 -0.55 -4.18
N LEU A 232 4.54 -0.04 -2.97
CA LEU A 232 3.78 1.06 -2.37
C LEU A 232 4.60 2.33 -2.55
N ILE A 233 4.18 3.18 -3.50
CA ILE A 233 5.00 4.27 -4.06
C ILE A 233 4.59 5.60 -3.43
N GLY A 234 5.52 6.29 -2.78
CA GLY A 234 5.30 7.63 -2.22
C GLY A 234 5.47 8.75 -3.26
N GLY A 235 6.46 9.61 -3.07
CA GLY A 235 6.66 10.82 -3.88
C GLY A 235 6.74 10.62 -5.39
N ALA A 236 7.25 9.49 -5.88
CA ALA A 236 7.28 9.17 -7.31
C ALA A 236 5.86 9.00 -7.89
N ALA A 237 4.86 8.63 -7.07
CA ALA A 237 3.47 8.52 -7.52
C ALA A 237 2.79 9.87 -7.78
N LEU A 238 3.39 10.98 -7.35
CA LEU A 238 2.92 12.34 -7.62
C LEU A 238 3.44 12.92 -8.94
N LYS A 239 4.29 12.16 -9.64
CA LYS A 239 4.89 12.55 -10.92
C LYS A 239 4.51 11.49 -11.96
N ALA A 240 3.60 11.83 -12.88
CA ALA A 240 3.10 10.87 -13.87
C ALA A 240 4.23 10.14 -14.63
N PRO A 241 5.30 10.79 -15.14
CA PRO A 241 6.37 10.10 -15.84
C PRO A 241 7.09 9.06 -14.98
N ASP A 242 7.37 9.38 -13.71
CA ASP A 242 8.05 8.47 -12.78
C ASP A 242 7.13 7.27 -12.45
N PHE A 243 5.86 7.53 -12.15
CA PHE A 243 4.90 6.50 -11.81
C PHE A 243 4.62 5.56 -12.98
N LEU A 244 4.46 6.10 -14.20
CA LEU A 244 4.29 5.32 -15.44
C LEU A 244 5.51 4.43 -15.71
N THR A 245 6.74 4.93 -15.47
CA THR A 245 7.96 4.14 -15.61
C THR A 245 8.00 2.98 -14.60
N ILE A 246 7.57 3.20 -13.36
CA ILE A 246 7.47 2.14 -12.35
C ILE A 246 6.41 1.10 -12.74
N ILE A 247 5.25 1.53 -13.25
CA ILE A 247 4.19 0.66 -13.75
C ILE A 247 4.71 -0.20 -14.92
N ALA A 248 5.43 0.40 -15.86
CA ALA A 248 6.03 -0.32 -16.98
C ALA A 248 7.07 -1.36 -16.52
N ALA A 249 7.82 -1.09 -15.47
CA ALA A 249 8.79 -2.04 -14.90
C ALA A 249 8.14 -3.23 -14.17
N ALA A 250 6.84 -3.18 -13.89
CA ALA A 250 6.08 -4.22 -13.20
C ALA A 250 5.48 -5.28 -14.14
N GLN A 251 5.82 -5.24 -15.40
CA GLN A 251 5.35 -6.18 -16.43
C GLN A 251 5.96 -7.58 -16.31
#